data_bf734f80ad072f4c35d4491869d2aa17
#
_entry.id   bf734f80ad072f4c35d4491869d2aa17
#
_cell.length_a   1.000
_cell.length_b   1.000
_cell.length_c   1.000
_cell.angle_alpha   90.00
_cell.angle_beta   90.00
_cell.angle_gamma   90.00
#
_symmetry.space_group_name_H-M   'P 1'
#
loop_
_entity.id
_entity.type
_entity.pdbx_description
1 polymer ?
#
loop_
_entity_poly.entity_id
_entity_poly.type
_entity_poly.pdbx_seq_one_letter_code
_entity_poly.pdbx_strand_id
1 'polypeptide(L)'
;ASLLDIIDKTSYEGEAAMLLENQARNYDGNDYIDFLEDLAFERIPSKTLIANIQKAKEEGISKFRNANSFIHTLALVILKIAKQNDYETIACSGGVFQNSLLVTKLSQLSQKQGIKLKFNRILSSNDENISFGQLCYYQYIKI
;
A
#
# COMPACT_ATOMS: atom_id res chain seq x y z
N ALA A 1 2.95 -12.04 -2.77
CA ALA A 1 4.29 -12.65 -2.71
C ALA A 1 4.26 -14.06 -3.31
N SER A 2 3.40 -14.96 -2.84
CA SER A 2 3.31 -16.34 -3.37
C SER A 2 2.97 -16.38 -4.87
N LEU A 3 2.03 -15.58 -5.34
CA LEU A 3 1.69 -15.47 -6.76
C LEU A 3 2.88 -15.13 -7.67
N LEU A 4 3.87 -14.42 -7.15
CA LEU A 4 5.09 -14.01 -7.86
C LEU A 4 6.29 -14.92 -7.57
N ASP A 5 6.08 -16.09 -6.98
CA ASP A 5 7.11 -17.06 -6.59
C ASP A 5 8.23 -16.42 -5.73
N ILE A 6 7.84 -15.53 -4.82
CA ILE A 6 8.76 -14.85 -3.90
C ILE A 6 8.91 -15.67 -2.62
N ILE A 7 7.82 -16.20 -2.09
CA ILE A 7 7.79 -17.04 -0.89
C ILE A 7 6.51 -17.87 -0.86
N ASP A 8 6.61 -19.12 -0.45
CA ASP A 8 5.47 -20.05 -0.33
C ASP A 8 4.95 -20.15 1.10
N LYS A 9 5.84 -20.07 2.09
CA LYS A 9 5.53 -20.15 3.52
C LYS A 9 6.24 -19.06 4.28
N THR A 10 5.51 -18.40 5.18
CA THR A 10 6.07 -17.37 6.06
C THR A 10 6.41 -17.95 7.43
N SER A 11 7.48 -17.46 8.03
CA SER A 11 7.95 -17.82 9.36
C SER A 11 7.38 -16.89 10.43
N TYR A 12 6.99 -15.67 10.04
CA TYR A 12 6.41 -14.64 10.92
C TYR A 12 5.48 -13.73 10.13
N GLU A 13 4.68 -12.99 10.88
CA GLU A 13 3.74 -12.01 10.31
C GLU A 13 4.50 -10.87 9.61
N GLY A 14 4.04 -10.50 8.39
CA GLY A 14 4.66 -9.44 7.60
C GLY A 14 5.83 -9.87 6.71
N GLU A 15 6.41 -11.07 6.88
CA GLU A 15 7.55 -11.54 6.07
C GLU A 15 7.28 -11.47 4.56
N ALA A 16 6.12 -11.93 4.13
CA ALA A 16 5.73 -11.90 2.72
C ALA A 16 5.67 -10.47 2.15
N ALA A 17 5.21 -9.51 2.95
CA ALA A 17 5.15 -8.09 2.56
C ALA A 17 6.55 -7.47 2.48
N MET A 18 7.44 -7.80 3.43
CA MET A 18 8.82 -7.33 3.42
C MET A 18 9.59 -7.88 2.22
N LEU A 19 9.44 -9.17 1.92
CA LEU A 19 10.08 -9.80 0.76
C LEU A 19 9.54 -9.23 -0.56
N LEU A 20 8.24 -8.96 -0.63
CA LEU A 20 7.64 -8.30 -1.79
C LEU A 20 8.23 -6.89 -2.00
N GLU A 21 8.36 -6.10 -0.93
CA GLU A 21 9.01 -4.78 -0.99
C GLU A 21 10.46 -4.89 -1.48
N ASN A 22 11.23 -5.84 -0.96
CA ASN A 22 12.62 -6.06 -1.38
C ASN A 22 12.70 -6.40 -2.87
N GLN A 23 11.82 -7.26 -3.38
CA GLN A 23 11.78 -7.55 -4.82
C GLN A 23 11.39 -6.31 -5.64
N ALA A 24 10.42 -5.53 -5.15
CA ALA A 24 9.98 -4.32 -5.82
C ALA A 24 11.09 -3.26 -5.95
N ARG A 25 12.01 -3.18 -4.96
CA ARG A 25 13.16 -2.28 -4.97
C ARG A 25 14.23 -2.64 -5.98
N ASN A 26 14.28 -3.89 -6.41
CA ASN A 26 15.20 -4.36 -7.46
C ASN A 26 14.71 -4.03 -8.88
N TYR A 27 13.61 -3.31 -9.02
CA TYR A 27 13.15 -2.81 -10.31
C TYR A 27 13.72 -1.42 -10.58
N ASP A 28 14.61 -1.33 -11.56
CA ASP A 28 15.32 -0.09 -11.95
C ASP A 28 14.53 0.77 -12.96
N GLY A 29 13.41 0.27 -13.48
CA GLY A 29 12.57 1.00 -14.44
C GLY A 29 11.72 2.09 -13.78
N ASN A 30 11.34 3.09 -14.59
CA ASN A 30 10.49 4.21 -14.18
C ASN A 30 9.02 4.04 -14.60
N ASP A 31 8.70 2.94 -15.27
CA ASP A 31 7.34 2.63 -15.73
C ASP A 31 6.65 1.66 -14.81
N TYR A 32 5.34 1.83 -14.66
CA TYR A 32 4.49 1.02 -13.79
C TYR A 32 3.28 0.52 -14.54
N ILE A 33 2.79 -0.64 -14.14
CA ILE A 33 1.48 -1.14 -14.53
C ILE A 33 0.51 -0.73 -13.43
N ASP A 34 -0.53 0.05 -13.76
CA ASP A 34 -1.68 0.19 -12.88
C ASP A 34 -2.63 -0.98 -13.14
N PHE A 35 -2.65 -1.94 -12.26
CA PHE A 35 -3.50 -3.12 -12.38
C PHE A 35 -5.00 -2.84 -12.25
N LEU A 36 -5.39 -1.59 -11.93
CA LEU A 36 -6.78 -1.18 -11.73
C LEU A 36 -7.11 0.16 -12.44
N GLU A 37 -6.36 0.53 -13.48
CA GLU A 37 -6.40 1.84 -14.14
C GLU A 37 -7.83 2.26 -14.55
N ASP A 38 -8.53 1.42 -15.27
CA ASP A 38 -9.84 1.74 -15.87
C ASP A 38 -11.04 1.36 -14.99
N LEU A 39 -10.80 0.92 -13.76
CA LEU A 39 -11.88 0.42 -12.93
C LEU A 39 -12.45 1.51 -12.02
N ALA A 40 -13.74 1.81 -12.20
CA ALA A 40 -14.54 2.45 -11.15
C ALA A 40 -14.91 1.38 -10.12
N PHE A 41 -14.68 1.64 -8.83
CA PHE A 41 -15.03 0.70 -7.78
C PHE A 41 -15.43 1.41 -6.49
N GLU A 42 -16.49 0.92 -5.86
CA GLU A 42 -16.85 1.28 -4.47
C GLU A 42 -16.06 0.44 -3.46
N ARG A 43 -15.62 -0.75 -3.87
CA ARG A 43 -14.80 -1.67 -3.09
C ARG A 43 -13.63 -2.13 -3.93
N ILE A 44 -12.46 -2.27 -3.32
CA ILE A 44 -11.25 -2.72 -4.00
C ILE A 44 -11.52 -4.08 -4.68
N PRO A 45 -11.43 -4.16 -6.01
CA PRO A 45 -11.73 -5.39 -6.75
C PRO A 45 -10.56 -6.37 -6.67
N SER A 46 -10.36 -6.99 -5.51
CA SER A 46 -9.21 -7.85 -5.21
C SER A 46 -9.05 -9.02 -6.20
N LYS A 47 -10.18 -9.58 -6.67
CA LYS A 47 -10.13 -10.66 -7.68
C LYS A 47 -9.54 -10.19 -8.99
N THR A 48 -9.97 -9.03 -9.48
CA THR A 48 -9.44 -8.40 -10.71
C THR A 48 -7.97 -8.03 -10.56
N LEU A 49 -7.60 -7.47 -9.41
CA LEU A 49 -6.20 -7.15 -9.11
C LEU A 49 -5.31 -8.39 -9.19
N ILE A 50 -5.71 -9.49 -8.56
CA ILE A 50 -4.99 -10.77 -8.59
C ILE A 50 -4.92 -11.32 -10.02
N ALA A 51 -6.02 -11.30 -10.77
CA ALA A 51 -6.07 -11.78 -12.14
C ALA A 51 -5.15 -10.97 -13.07
N ASN A 52 -5.11 -9.64 -12.93
CA ASN A 52 -4.24 -8.78 -13.74
C ASN A 52 -2.75 -8.98 -13.42
N ILE A 53 -2.41 -9.22 -12.15
CA ILE A 53 -1.03 -9.57 -11.76
C ILE A 53 -0.64 -10.94 -12.34
N GLN A 54 -1.55 -11.92 -12.28
CA GLN A 54 -1.30 -13.24 -12.87
C GLN A 54 -1.09 -13.15 -14.38
N LYS A 55 -1.94 -12.41 -15.08
CA LYS A 55 -1.80 -12.17 -16.51
C LYS A 55 -0.45 -11.52 -16.85
N ALA A 56 -0.05 -10.50 -16.13
CA ALA A 56 1.25 -9.86 -16.34
C ALA A 56 2.43 -10.83 -16.12
N LYS A 57 2.33 -11.74 -15.14
CA LYS A 57 3.31 -12.81 -14.93
C LYS A 57 3.36 -13.76 -16.13
N GLU A 58 2.21 -14.18 -16.66
CA GLU A 58 2.10 -15.07 -17.83
C GLU A 58 2.62 -14.42 -19.11
N GLU A 59 2.47 -13.11 -19.24
CA GLU A 59 3.05 -12.29 -20.33
C GLU A 59 4.56 -12.07 -20.19
N GLY A 60 5.20 -12.65 -19.19
CA GLY A 60 6.66 -12.57 -18.99
C GLY A 60 7.15 -11.31 -18.29
N ILE A 61 6.27 -10.51 -17.71
CA ILE A 61 6.68 -9.36 -16.90
C ILE A 61 7.46 -9.85 -15.68
N SER A 62 8.63 -9.28 -15.44
CA SER A 62 9.51 -9.71 -14.36
C SER A 62 8.83 -9.57 -12.99
N LYS A 63 9.19 -10.45 -12.04
CA LYS A 63 8.67 -10.38 -10.67
C LYS A 63 8.97 -9.04 -9.98
N PHE A 64 10.10 -8.42 -10.33
CA PHE A 64 10.52 -7.12 -9.79
C PHE A 64 9.57 -6.00 -10.23
N ARG A 65 9.26 -5.95 -11.55
CA ARG A 65 8.31 -4.99 -12.11
C ARG A 65 6.89 -5.23 -11.60
N ASN A 66 6.45 -6.50 -11.54
CA ASN A 66 5.14 -6.85 -11.00
C ASN A 66 4.99 -6.43 -9.53
N ALA A 67 5.99 -6.71 -8.68
CA ALA A 67 5.99 -6.31 -7.28
C ALA A 67 5.97 -4.78 -7.11
N ASN A 68 6.79 -4.07 -7.90
CA ASN A 68 6.85 -2.62 -7.88
C ASN A 68 5.53 -1.99 -8.35
N SER A 69 4.94 -2.51 -9.43
CA SER A 69 3.65 -2.09 -9.98
C SER A 69 2.49 -2.36 -9.02
N PHE A 70 2.52 -3.50 -8.31
CA PHE A 70 1.53 -3.79 -7.26
C PHE A 70 1.53 -2.72 -6.15
N ILE A 71 2.73 -2.37 -5.63
CA ILE A 71 2.84 -1.33 -4.60
C ILE A 71 2.41 0.04 -5.14
N HIS A 72 2.71 0.33 -6.41
CA HIS A 72 2.27 1.55 -7.08
C HIS A 72 0.74 1.59 -7.22
N THR A 73 0.12 0.50 -7.66
CA THR A 73 -1.34 0.37 -7.76
C THR A 73 -2.02 0.58 -6.40
N LEU A 74 -1.45 0.02 -5.30
CA LEU A 74 -1.99 0.27 -3.95
C LEU A 74 -1.97 1.76 -3.59
N ALA A 75 -0.89 2.48 -3.91
CA ALA A 75 -0.81 3.92 -3.67
C ALA A 75 -1.87 4.69 -4.50
N LEU A 76 -2.08 4.32 -5.76
CA LEU A 76 -3.12 4.90 -6.61
C LEU A 76 -4.52 4.64 -6.08
N VAL A 77 -4.80 3.42 -5.61
CA VAL A 77 -6.09 3.04 -5.02
C VAL A 77 -6.44 3.91 -3.82
N ILE A 78 -5.47 4.11 -2.90
CA ILE A 78 -5.66 4.97 -1.72
C ILE A 78 -6.07 6.40 -2.15
N LEU A 79 -5.35 6.97 -3.12
CA LEU A 79 -5.63 8.32 -3.60
C LEU A 79 -6.94 8.40 -4.40
N LYS A 80 -7.27 7.37 -5.17
CA LYS A 80 -8.53 7.28 -5.91
C LYS A 80 -9.74 7.28 -4.96
N ILE A 81 -9.67 6.49 -3.89
CA ILE A 81 -10.70 6.46 -2.85
C ILE A 81 -10.85 7.84 -2.19
N ALA A 82 -9.73 8.50 -1.86
CA ALA A 82 -9.78 9.84 -1.27
C ALA A 82 -10.47 10.85 -2.20
N LYS A 83 -10.11 10.85 -3.48
CA LYS A 83 -10.73 11.73 -4.48
C LYS A 83 -12.22 11.45 -4.71
N GLN A 84 -12.61 10.18 -4.76
CA GLN A 84 -14.02 9.80 -4.95
C GLN A 84 -14.92 10.27 -3.79
N ASN A 85 -14.34 10.53 -2.62
CA ASN A 85 -15.04 10.99 -1.43
C ASN A 85 -14.70 12.46 -1.06
N ASP A 86 -14.05 13.19 -1.95
CA ASP A 86 -13.65 14.58 -1.76
C ASP A 86 -12.78 14.82 -0.51
N TYR A 87 -11.96 13.82 -0.12
CA TYR A 87 -11.05 13.94 1.01
C TYR A 87 -9.73 14.62 0.60
N GLU A 88 -9.42 15.74 1.24
CA GLU A 88 -8.16 16.46 1.05
C GLU A 88 -7.03 15.96 1.96
N THR A 89 -7.35 15.16 2.96
CA THR A 89 -6.39 14.66 3.96
C THR A 89 -6.60 13.18 4.24
N ILE A 90 -5.52 12.42 4.24
CA ILE A 90 -5.51 11.00 4.58
C ILE A 90 -4.64 10.79 5.82
N ALA A 91 -5.19 10.16 6.86
CA ALA A 91 -4.41 9.66 7.98
C ALA A 91 -3.94 8.23 7.69
N CYS A 92 -2.63 8.02 7.74
CA CYS A 92 -1.97 6.76 7.44
C CYS A 92 -1.53 6.08 8.74
N SER A 93 -2.13 4.95 9.08
CA SER A 93 -1.83 4.14 10.27
C SER A 93 -1.93 2.66 9.95
N GLY A 94 -1.31 1.81 10.77
CA GLY A 94 -1.24 0.36 10.59
C GLY A 94 0.08 -0.12 10.00
N GLY A 95 0.39 -1.41 10.20
CA GLY A 95 1.66 -2.03 9.82
C GLY A 95 2.01 -1.92 8.33
N VAL A 96 1.01 -1.76 7.45
CA VAL A 96 1.22 -1.59 6.01
C VAL A 96 2.07 -0.35 5.69
N PHE A 97 2.02 0.70 6.51
CA PHE A 97 2.82 1.92 6.34
C PHE A 97 4.24 1.83 6.91
N GLN A 98 4.66 0.66 7.37
CA GLN A 98 6.07 0.32 7.57
C GLN A 98 6.77 0.02 6.23
N ASN A 99 6.00 -0.28 5.17
CA ASN A 99 6.53 -0.39 3.82
C ASN A 99 6.95 0.98 3.29
N SER A 100 8.25 1.24 3.33
CA SER A 100 8.83 2.54 2.98
C SER A 100 8.70 2.85 1.48
N LEU A 101 8.67 1.85 0.61
CA LEU A 101 8.42 2.04 -0.82
C LEU A 101 6.99 2.52 -1.08
N LEU A 102 6.00 1.92 -0.40
CA LEU A 102 4.61 2.38 -0.47
C LEU A 102 4.47 3.82 0.01
N VAL A 103 5.07 4.14 1.16
CA VAL A 103 5.05 5.50 1.73
C VAL A 103 5.67 6.50 0.78
N THR A 104 6.81 6.17 0.16
CA THR A 104 7.48 7.04 -0.82
C THR A 104 6.58 7.29 -2.05
N LYS A 105 6.05 6.22 -2.65
CA LYS A 105 5.18 6.34 -3.83
C LYS A 105 3.89 7.12 -3.51
N LEU A 106 3.26 6.80 -2.39
CA LEU A 106 2.05 7.49 -1.95
C LEU A 106 2.31 8.98 -1.71
N SER A 107 3.43 9.33 -1.08
CA SER A 107 3.81 10.73 -0.84
C SER A 107 4.04 11.50 -2.14
N GLN A 108 4.76 10.91 -3.09
CA GLN A 108 5.00 11.54 -4.40
C GLN A 108 3.72 11.76 -5.19
N LEU A 109 2.83 10.76 -5.20
CA LEU A 109 1.56 10.83 -5.93
C LEU A 109 0.57 11.79 -5.26
N SER A 110 0.49 11.78 -3.93
CA SER A 110 -0.40 12.67 -3.17
C SER A 110 -0.03 14.15 -3.35
N GLN A 111 1.27 14.45 -3.37
CA GLN A 111 1.76 15.80 -3.63
C GLN A 111 1.30 16.32 -5.00
N LYS A 112 1.40 15.49 -6.05
CA LYS A 112 0.93 15.83 -7.40
C LYS A 112 -0.59 16.06 -7.46
N GLN A 113 -1.34 15.45 -6.55
CA GLN A 113 -2.80 15.51 -6.52
C GLN A 113 -3.38 16.48 -5.48
N GLY A 114 -2.51 17.19 -4.74
CA GLY A 114 -2.93 18.16 -3.71
C GLY A 114 -3.51 17.52 -2.44
N ILE A 115 -3.34 16.19 -2.25
CA ILE A 115 -3.85 15.47 -1.09
C ILE A 115 -2.79 15.48 0.01
N LYS A 116 -3.18 15.84 1.24
CA LYS A 116 -2.29 15.86 2.41
C LYS A 116 -2.24 14.48 3.08
N LEU A 117 -1.03 13.99 3.38
CA LEU A 117 -0.84 12.77 4.14
C LEU A 117 -0.41 13.10 5.57
N LYS A 118 -1.00 12.41 6.53
CA LYS A 118 -0.61 12.45 7.94
C LYS A 118 -0.16 11.07 8.38
N PHE A 119 1.10 10.96 8.74
CA PHE A 119 1.71 9.77 9.32
C PHE A 119 1.95 9.98 10.81
N ASN A 120 1.94 8.88 11.56
CA ASN A 120 2.43 8.89 12.92
C ASN A 120 3.96 9.13 12.90
N ARG A 121 4.43 10.18 13.59
CA ARG A 121 5.85 10.57 13.59
C ARG A 121 6.55 10.26 14.91
N ILE A 122 5.79 10.15 15.98
CA ILE A 122 6.33 10.00 17.35
C ILE A 122 6.28 8.53 17.77
N LEU A 123 5.25 7.85 17.35
CA LEU A 123 5.00 6.46 17.69
C LEU A 123 5.04 5.60 16.43
N SER A 124 5.26 4.31 16.59
CA SER A 124 5.22 3.34 15.48
C SER A 124 3.86 3.40 14.74
N SER A 125 3.83 3.13 13.46
CA SER A 125 2.57 3.05 12.70
C SER A 125 1.84 1.72 12.88
N ASN A 126 2.44 0.74 13.58
CA ASN A 126 1.91 -0.60 13.81
C ASN A 126 0.99 -0.66 15.05
N ASP A 127 0.60 -1.88 15.44
CA ASP A 127 -0.33 -2.16 16.53
C ASP A 127 0.17 -1.75 17.92
N GLU A 128 1.45 -1.50 18.09
CA GLU A 128 2.02 -0.97 19.34
C GLU A 128 1.36 0.35 19.78
N ASN A 129 0.77 1.07 18.83
CA ASN A 129 0.05 2.32 19.07
C ASN A 129 -1.37 2.16 19.61
N ILE A 130 -1.95 0.97 19.57
CA ILE A 130 -3.35 0.75 19.95
C ILE A 130 -3.59 1.14 21.41
N SER A 131 -2.72 0.71 22.32
CA SER A 131 -2.84 1.00 23.75
C SER A 131 -2.71 2.50 24.05
N PHE A 132 -1.82 3.20 23.37
CA PHE A 132 -1.72 4.66 23.49
C PHE A 132 -2.97 5.37 22.97
N GLY A 133 -3.49 4.94 21.81
CA GLY A 133 -4.72 5.46 21.24
C GLY A 133 -5.93 5.26 22.17
N GLN A 134 -6.03 4.09 22.80
CA GLN A 134 -7.06 3.79 23.81
C GLN A 134 -6.94 4.72 25.03
N LEU A 135 -5.73 4.96 25.52
CA LEU A 135 -5.49 5.88 26.64
C LEU A 135 -5.89 7.32 26.30
N CYS A 136 -5.51 7.80 25.14
CA CYS A 136 -5.90 9.13 24.64
C CYS A 136 -7.43 9.23 24.51
N TYR A 137 -8.08 8.23 23.91
CA TYR A 137 -9.52 8.20 23.77
C TYR A 137 -10.25 8.25 25.13
N TYR A 138 -9.75 7.49 26.11
CA TYR A 138 -10.30 7.49 27.46
C TYR A 138 -10.20 8.87 28.15
N GLN A 139 -9.09 9.59 27.94
CA GLN A 139 -8.93 10.95 28.45
C GLN A 139 -9.92 11.94 27.83
N TYR A 140 -10.17 11.81 26.52
CA TYR A 140 -11.08 12.71 25.79
C TYR A 140 -12.57 12.46 26.13
N ILE A 141 -12.95 11.25 26.50
CA ILE A 141 -14.34 10.93 26.85
C ILE A 141 -14.69 11.36 28.28
N LYS A 142 -13.71 11.50 29.17
CA LYS A 142 -13.93 11.90 30.57
C LYS A 142 -14.04 13.40 30.77
N ILE A 143 -13.95 14.21 29.72
CA ILE A 143 -14.19 15.62 29.72
C ILE A 143 -15.58 15.89 29.17
#